data_8301122560a3240df34f5d45dc7984a2
#
_entry.id   8301122560a3240df34f5d45dc7984a2
#
_cell.length_a   1.000
_cell.length_b   1.000
_cell.length_c   1.000
_cell.angle_alpha   90.00
_cell.angle_beta   90.00
_cell.angle_gamma   90.00
#
_symmetry.space_group_name_H-M   'P 1'
#
loop_
_entity.id
_entity.type
_entity.pdbx_description
1 polymer ?
#
loop_
_entity_poly.entity_id
_entity_poly.type
_entity_poly.pdbx_seq_one_letter_code
_entity_poly.pdbx_strand_id
1 'polypeptide(L)'
;MARCTADVAVVGAGILGLAHAYALARRGRKVVVFERSPQAAGASVRNFGMIWPIGQPAGRMHAMALRSRDLWAEVLDAARLPYFPTGSLLVVYRADEATVAQEFCEVAPGLSYPCEWLNPAAVLGRSRAVRPDGLLGAIWSPTEITVDPRVALAQLPGFLAERFGVQFRWSTAAGPADLAAFDAAIVCTGHDFETLYPEIFRASGVTRCKLQMMRTRPQPDGWQLGPALAAGLTLRFYESFQMCRTLPALRERIAAETPAYDRWGIHVLVSQTAGGELTIGDSHEYGAAVDPFDRAEIDDLILDYARGFLQAPTLEIAQHWHGVYAKHPDQPFVSLSPAPNVRVVTAVGGSGMTLSFGLAEETVKEMGF
;
A
#
# COMPACT_ATOMS: atom_id res chain seq x y z
N MET A 1 27.62 1.78 30.86
CA MET A 1 26.31 1.40 30.26
C MET A 1 26.39 -0.08 29.91
N ALA A 2 25.42 -0.89 30.33
CA ALA A 2 25.34 -2.29 29.90
C ALA A 2 25.14 -2.33 28.39
N ARG A 3 25.97 -3.09 27.63
CA ARG A 3 25.76 -3.31 26.20
C ARG A 3 24.36 -3.92 26.00
N CYS A 4 23.59 -3.33 25.11
CA CYS A 4 22.33 -3.91 24.69
C CYS A 4 22.60 -5.32 24.13
N THR A 5 21.77 -6.29 24.48
CA THR A 5 21.93 -7.68 23.99
C THR A 5 21.46 -7.85 22.54
N ALA A 6 20.98 -6.78 21.90
CA ALA A 6 20.50 -6.75 20.53
C ALA A 6 21.47 -5.97 19.63
N ASP A 7 21.58 -6.42 18.39
CA ASP A 7 22.50 -5.88 17.40
C ASP A 7 21.91 -4.65 16.68
N VAL A 8 20.59 -4.71 16.35
CA VAL A 8 19.95 -3.70 15.54
C VAL A 8 18.65 -3.20 16.17
N ALA A 9 18.47 -1.87 16.17
CA ALA A 9 17.22 -1.22 16.52
C ALA A 9 16.38 -0.95 15.27
N VAL A 10 15.08 -1.18 15.36
CA VAL A 10 14.11 -0.72 14.37
C VAL A 10 13.11 0.23 15.06
N VAL A 11 12.87 1.41 14.51
CA VAL A 11 11.94 2.39 15.08
C VAL A 11 10.69 2.44 14.21
N GLY A 12 9.56 2.11 14.83
CA GLY A 12 8.24 1.99 14.21
C GLY A 12 7.85 0.54 13.93
N ALA A 13 6.70 0.11 14.45
CA ALA A 13 6.10 -1.21 14.20
C ALA A 13 5.04 -1.17 13.08
N GLY A 14 5.09 -0.19 12.19
CA GLY A 14 4.38 -0.21 10.92
C GLY A 14 4.97 -1.23 9.97
N ILE A 15 4.36 -1.43 8.80
CA ILE A 15 4.76 -2.49 7.87
C ILE A 15 6.22 -2.39 7.42
N LEU A 16 6.75 -1.18 7.19
CA LEU A 16 8.16 -1.01 6.86
C LEU A 16 9.08 -1.52 7.99
N GLY A 17 8.77 -1.12 9.23
CA GLY A 17 9.57 -1.57 10.37
C GLY A 17 9.49 -3.08 10.59
N LEU A 18 8.31 -3.68 10.51
CA LEU A 18 8.13 -5.14 10.64
C LEU A 18 8.85 -5.90 9.53
N ALA A 19 8.81 -5.40 8.28
CA ALA A 19 9.53 -6.00 7.17
C ALA A 19 11.06 -5.94 7.37
N HIS A 20 11.59 -4.82 7.86
CA HIS A 20 13.02 -4.70 8.19
C HIS A 20 13.40 -5.61 9.36
N ALA A 21 12.58 -5.67 10.41
CA ALA A 21 12.81 -6.58 11.53
C ALA A 21 12.85 -8.05 11.07
N TYR A 22 11.93 -8.45 10.17
CA TYR A 22 11.94 -9.77 9.55
C TYR A 22 13.19 -10.03 8.72
N ALA A 23 13.57 -9.09 7.84
CA ALA A 23 14.73 -9.23 6.96
C ALA A 23 16.05 -9.35 7.76
N LEU A 24 16.20 -8.62 8.87
CA LEU A 24 17.33 -8.72 9.78
C LEU A 24 17.33 -10.02 10.57
N ALA A 25 16.19 -10.38 11.15
CA ALA A 25 16.06 -11.57 11.99
C ALA A 25 16.29 -12.88 11.21
N ARG A 26 15.84 -12.95 9.95
CA ARG A 26 16.16 -14.07 9.04
C ARG A 26 17.66 -14.24 8.79
N ARG A 27 18.45 -13.18 8.93
CA ARG A 27 19.91 -13.19 8.82
C ARG A 27 20.62 -13.41 10.15
N GLY A 28 19.85 -13.81 11.17
CA GLY A 28 20.37 -14.15 12.51
C GLY A 28 20.72 -12.92 13.37
N ARG A 29 20.28 -11.73 13.00
CA ARG A 29 20.51 -10.52 13.81
C ARG A 29 19.51 -10.45 14.97
N LYS A 30 19.98 -10.03 16.13
CA LYS A 30 19.13 -9.76 17.30
C LYS A 30 18.50 -8.38 17.16
N VAL A 31 17.17 -8.32 17.03
CA VAL A 31 16.44 -7.10 16.71
C VAL A 31 15.58 -6.66 17.87
N VAL A 32 15.60 -5.35 18.16
CA VAL A 32 14.62 -4.67 19.02
C VAL A 32 13.82 -3.68 18.19
N VAL A 33 12.49 -3.78 18.24
CA VAL A 33 11.56 -2.85 17.60
C VAL A 33 11.00 -1.92 18.67
N PHE A 34 11.12 -0.61 18.46
CA PHE A 34 10.51 0.42 19.28
C PHE A 34 9.26 0.95 18.61
N GLU A 35 8.15 0.96 19.32
CA GLU A 35 6.91 1.56 18.85
C GLU A 35 6.34 2.48 19.94
N ARG A 36 6.10 3.74 19.59
CA ARG A 36 5.62 4.75 20.53
C ARG A 36 4.19 4.51 21.01
N SER A 37 3.40 3.81 20.22
CA SER A 37 2.01 3.47 20.51
C SER A 37 1.91 2.05 21.11
N PRO A 38 0.80 1.70 21.77
CA PRO A 38 0.58 0.34 22.27
C PRO A 38 0.40 -0.70 21.16
N GLN A 39 0.14 -0.25 19.93
CA GLN A 39 0.03 -1.06 18.71
C GLN A 39 0.24 -0.19 17.48
N ALA A 40 0.44 -0.80 16.31
CA ALA A 40 0.52 -0.05 15.05
C ALA A 40 -0.81 0.70 14.79
N ALA A 41 -0.75 2.02 14.62
CA ALA A 41 -1.91 2.89 14.43
C ALA A 41 -1.80 3.84 13.23
N GLY A 42 -0.70 3.78 12.47
CA GLY A 42 -0.44 4.64 11.31
C GLY A 42 -1.06 4.12 10.00
N ALA A 43 -0.51 4.57 8.87
CA ALA A 43 -0.99 4.21 7.53
C ALA A 43 -1.07 2.69 7.28
N SER A 44 -0.21 1.91 7.93
CA SER A 44 -0.12 0.47 7.73
C SER A 44 -1.38 -0.32 8.10
N VAL A 45 -2.25 0.22 8.94
CA VAL A 45 -3.56 -0.38 9.31
C VAL A 45 -4.75 0.35 8.68
N ARG A 46 -4.50 1.39 7.87
CA ARG A 46 -5.51 2.31 7.32
C ARG A 46 -5.52 2.29 5.79
N ASN A 47 -5.28 1.13 5.18
CA ASN A 47 -5.19 0.94 3.74
C ASN A 47 -6.03 -0.26 3.29
N PHE A 48 -6.04 -0.55 1.99
CA PHE A 48 -6.81 -1.64 1.39
C PHE A 48 -6.31 -3.04 1.73
N GLY A 49 -5.07 -3.17 2.20
CA GLY A 49 -4.41 -4.47 2.31
C GLY A 49 -3.97 -5.07 0.97
N MET A 50 -3.98 -4.30 -0.10
CA MET A 50 -3.55 -4.75 -1.42
C MET A 50 -2.04 -4.70 -1.54
N ILE A 51 -1.43 -5.80 -1.90
CA ILE A 51 -0.08 -5.89 -2.44
C ILE A 51 -0.22 -5.87 -3.95
N TRP A 52 0.16 -4.74 -4.58
CA TRP A 52 -0.26 -4.30 -5.91
C TRP A 52 0.91 -4.12 -6.89
N PRO A 53 1.59 -5.21 -7.33
CA PRO A 53 2.75 -5.13 -8.21
C PRO A 53 2.49 -4.44 -9.55
N ILE A 54 1.33 -4.66 -10.18
CA ILE A 54 0.98 -4.07 -11.47
C ILE A 54 1.01 -2.53 -11.47
N GLY A 55 0.82 -1.89 -10.33
CA GLY A 55 0.87 -0.41 -10.21
C GLY A 55 2.29 0.17 -10.18
N GLN A 56 3.33 -0.64 -10.04
CA GLN A 56 4.70 -0.16 -9.94
C GLN A 56 5.33 0.03 -11.33
N PRO A 57 6.19 1.06 -11.53
CA PRO A 57 6.86 1.26 -12.81
C PRO A 57 7.77 0.07 -13.18
N ALA A 58 7.89 -0.19 -14.48
CA ALA A 58 8.68 -1.29 -15.02
C ALA A 58 10.13 -1.30 -14.52
N GLY A 59 10.74 -2.46 -14.52
CA GLY A 59 12.12 -2.68 -14.08
C GLY A 59 12.23 -2.88 -12.57
N ARG A 60 13.16 -2.16 -11.91
CA ARG A 60 13.52 -2.40 -10.49
C ARG A 60 12.32 -2.35 -9.55
N MET A 61 11.43 -1.38 -9.72
CA MET A 61 10.31 -1.19 -8.79
C MET A 61 9.28 -2.32 -8.92
N HIS A 62 8.95 -2.72 -10.15
CA HIS A 62 8.07 -3.87 -10.39
C HIS A 62 8.69 -5.18 -9.89
N ALA A 63 9.98 -5.40 -10.15
CA ALA A 63 10.70 -6.59 -9.64
C ALA A 63 10.73 -6.61 -8.09
N MET A 64 10.98 -5.47 -7.44
CA MET A 64 10.91 -5.33 -5.98
C MET A 64 9.51 -5.64 -5.45
N ALA A 65 8.46 -5.16 -6.12
CA ALA A 65 7.07 -5.42 -5.72
C ALA A 65 6.70 -6.92 -5.84
N LEU A 66 7.11 -7.59 -6.90
CA LEU A 66 6.93 -9.04 -7.06
C LEU A 66 7.70 -9.80 -5.97
N ARG A 67 8.95 -9.44 -5.71
CA ARG A 67 9.72 -10.03 -4.62
C ARG A 67 9.07 -9.79 -3.25
N SER A 68 8.56 -8.59 -3.02
CA SER A 68 7.84 -8.24 -1.79
C SER A 68 6.57 -9.08 -1.64
N ARG A 69 5.79 -9.26 -2.72
CA ARG A 69 4.60 -10.11 -2.76
C ARG A 69 4.94 -11.56 -2.36
N ASP A 70 6.03 -12.11 -2.89
CA ASP A 70 6.47 -13.48 -2.57
C ASP A 70 6.86 -13.63 -1.10
N LEU A 71 7.57 -12.63 -0.55
CA LEU A 71 7.92 -12.57 0.87
C LEU A 71 6.69 -12.38 1.76
N TRP A 72 5.69 -11.62 1.32
CA TRP A 72 4.41 -11.51 2.02
C TRP A 72 3.75 -12.89 2.13
N ALA A 73 3.62 -13.62 1.01
CA ALA A 73 3.02 -14.96 1.02
C ALA A 73 3.80 -15.92 1.95
N GLU A 74 5.14 -15.94 1.85
CA GLU A 74 6.00 -16.74 2.74
C GLU A 74 5.75 -16.44 4.22
N VAL A 75 5.68 -15.16 4.60
CA VAL A 75 5.48 -14.72 5.99
C VAL A 75 4.07 -15.07 6.48
N LEU A 76 3.05 -14.83 5.66
CA LEU A 76 1.66 -15.09 6.02
C LEU A 76 1.38 -16.60 6.17
N ASP A 77 1.94 -17.42 5.27
CA ASP A 77 1.86 -18.88 5.37
C ASP A 77 2.55 -19.38 6.65
N ALA A 78 3.76 -18.89 6.93
CA ALA A 78 4.51 -19.27 8.14
C ALA A 78 3.81 -18.82 9.43
N ALA A 79 3.17 -17.65 9.41
CA ALA A 79 2.40 -17.11 10.53
C ALA A 79 0.97 -17.68 10.60
N ARG A 80 0.54 -18.47 9.61
CA ARG A 80 -0.83 -19.00 9.45
C ARG A 80 -1.90 -17.89 9.43
N LEU A 81 -1.59 -16.80 8.76
CA LEU A 81 -2.49 -15.65 8.59
C LEU A 81 -3.21 -15.73 7.24
N PRO A 82 -4.51 -15.41 7.19
CA PRO A 82 -5.27 -15.46 5.95
C PRO A 82 -4.83 -14.37 4.97
N TYR A 83 -4.76 -14.72 3.70
CA TYR A 83 -4.62 -13.79 2.58
C TYR A 83 -5.30 -14.35 1.32
N PHE A 84 -5.54 -13.51 0.34
CA PHE A 84 -6.30 -13.85 -0.86
C PHE A 84 -5.43 -13.61 -2.11
N PRO A 85 -4.86 -14.65 -2.72
CA PRO A 85 -4.11 -14.56 -3.97
C PRO A 85 -5.06 -14.59 -5.18
N THR A 86 -6.01 -13.66 -5.21
CA THR A 86 -7.10 -13.62 -6.19
C THR A 86 -6.81 -12.73 -7.38
N GLY A 87 -5.63 -12.08 -7.43
CA GLY A 87 -5.31 -11.13 -8.48
C GLY A 87 -6.16 -9.86 -8.42
N SER A 88 -6.16 -9.11 -9.52
CA SER A 88 -6.93 -7.88 -9.64
C SER A 88 -7.57 -7.67 -11.00
N LEU A 89 -8.67 -6.93 -11.03
CA LEU A 89 -9.33 -6.43 -12.23
C LEU A 89 -9.33 -4.90 -12.20
N LEU A 90 -8.75 -4.26 -13.22
CA LEU A 90 -8.95 -2.85 -13.48
C LEU A 90 -10.00 -2.73 -14.58
N VAL A 91 -11.25 -2.50 -14.17
CA VAL A 91 -12.42 -2.46 -15.05
C VAL A 91 -12.56 -1.09 -15.72
N VAL A 92 -13.01 -1.06 -16.96
CA VAL A 92 -13.17 0.16 -17.75
C VAL A 92 -14.54 0.23 -18.41
N TYR A 93 -15.11 1.45 -18.38
CA TYR A 93 -16.47 1.72 -18.85
C TYR A 93 -16.53 2.82 -19.92
N ARG A 94 -15.39 3.45 -20.22
CA ARG A 94 -15.28 4.49 -21.25
C ARG A 94 -14.30 4.11 -22.33
N ALA A 95 -14.53 4.57 -23.55
CA ALA A 95 -13.72 4.20 -24.70
C ALA A 95 -12.24 4.60 -24.55
N ASP A 96 -11.96 5.77 -23.99
CA ASP A 96 -10.61 6.24 -23.73
C ASP A 96 -9.90 5.43 -22.63
N GLU A 97 -10.62 5.03 -21.57
CA GLU A 97 -10.12 4.10 -20.56
C GLU A 97 -9.75 2.73 -21.18
N ALA A 98 -10.63 2.22 -22.05
CA ALA A 98 -10.38 0.95 -22.75
C ALA A 98 -9.17 1.06 -23.68
N THR A 99 -8.99 2.20 -24.36
CA THR A 99 -7.83 2.44 -25.22
C THR A 99 -6.52 2.38 -24.42
N VAL A 100 -6.45 3.08 -23.28
CA VAL A 100 -5.25 3.05 -22.41
C VAL A 100 -5.01 1.64 -21.87
N ALA A 101 -6.06 0.96 -21.41
CA ALA A 101 -5.94 -0.38 -20.84
C ALA A 101 -5.48 -1.42 -21.87
N GLN A 102 -5.96 -1.35 -23.10
CA GLN A 102 -5.53 -2.22 -24.20
C GLN A 102 -4.08 -1.93 -24.61
N GLU A 103 -3.73 -0.65 -24.79
CA GLU A 103 -2.33 -0.26 -25.05
C GLU A 103 -1.39 -0.78 -23.97
N PHE A 104 -1.78 -0.67 -22.70
CA PHE A 104 -0.99 -1.23 -21.60
C PHE A 104 -0.80 -2.76 -21.77
N CYS A 105 -1.88 -3.51 -22.01
CA CYS A 105 -1.81 -4.96 -22.15
C CYS A 105 -1.00 -5.42 -23.39
N GLU A 106 -0.87 -4.58 -24.41
CA GLU A 106 -0.02 -4.85 -25.57
C GLU A 106 1.48 -4.70 -25.25
N VAL A 107 1.83 -3.68 -24.45
CA VAL A 107 3.22 -3.32 -24.14
C VAL A 107 3.76 -4.04 -22.90
N ALA A 108 2.94 -4.21 -21.90
CA ALA A 108 3.31 -4.66 -20.56
C ALA A 108 3.97 -6.07 -20.53
N PRO A 109 3.56 -7.07 -21.31
CA PRO A 109 4.23 -8.38 -21.32
C PRO A 109 5.71 -8.29 -21.72
N GLY A 110 6.07 -7.40 -22.66
CA GLY A 110 7.47 -7.13 -23.02
C GLY A 110 8.30 -6.50 -21.89
N LEU A 111 7.66 -5.99 -20.87
CA LEU A 111 8.24 -5.38 -19.66
C LEU A 111 8.05 -6.24 -18.41
N SER A 112 7.71 -7.53 -18.61
CA SER A 112 7.55 -8.53 -17.56
C SER A 112 6.34 -8.34 -16.64
N TYR A 113 5.28 -7.63 -17.08
CA TYR A 113 4.00 -7.66 -16.38
C TYR A 113 3.15 -8.83 -16.85
N PRO A 114 2.80 -9.79 -15.98
CA PRO A 114 1.91 -10.89 -16.34
C PRO A 114 0.45 -10.42 -16.28
N CYS A 115 0.03 -9.67 -17.29
CA CYS A 115 -1.33 -9.15 -17.39
C CYS A 115 -1.92 -9.39 -18.78
N GLU A 116 -3.24 -9.37 -18.86
CA GLU A 116 -3.99 -9.55 -20.09
C GLU A 116 -5.25 -8.68 -20.15
N TRP A 117 -5.67 -8.33 -21.36
CA TRP A 117 -6.96 -7.71 -21.60
C TRP A 117 -8.07 -8.77 -21.60
N LEU A 118 -9.11 -8.53 -20.81
CA LEU A 118 -10.31 -9.36 -20.78
C LEU A 118 -11.51 -8.61 -21.40
N ASN A 119 -12.25 -9.33 -22.25
CA ASN A 119 -13.56 -8.85 -22.72
C ASN A 119 -14.61 -8.94 -21.59
N PRO A 120 -15.77 -8.27 -21.72
CA PRO A 120 -16.79 -8.24 -20.68
C PRO A 120 -17.23 -9.61 -20.17
N ALA A 121 -17.39 -10.60 -21.05
CA ALA A 121 -17.82 -11.93 -20.65
C ALA A 121 -16.78 -12.62 -19.76
N ALA A 122 -15.49 -12.50 -20.09
CA ALA A 122 -14.40 -13.03 -19.29
C ALA A 122 -14.26 -12.32 -17.95
N VAL A 123 -14.47 -10.99 -17.88
CA VAL A 123 -14.49 -10.22 -16.63
C VAL A 123 -15.58 -10.71 -15.70
N LEU A 124 -16.83 -10.81 -16.21
CA LEU A 124 -17.99 -11.26 -15.42
C LEU A 124 -17.85 -12.72 -14.97
N GLY A 125 -17.14 -13.55 -15.73
CA GLY A 125 -16.78 -14.90 -15.33
C GLY A 125 -15.78 -14.96 -14.14
N ARG A 126 -14.97 -13.91 -13.95
CA ARG A 126 -14.00 -13.82 -12.84
C ARG A 126 -14.56 -13.16 -11.59
N SER A 127 -15.46 -12.19 -11.74
CA SER A 127 -16.06 -11.49 -10.60
C SER A 127 -17.52 -11.12 -10.85
N ARG A 128 -18.38 -11.59 -9.96
CA ARG A 128 -19.80 -11.18 -9.91
C ARG A 128 -19.99 -9.79 -9.31
N ALA A 129 -18.92 -9.22 -8.76
CA ALA A 129 -18.95 -7.88 -8.18
C ALA A 129 -18.81 -6.77 -9.22
N VAL A 130 -18.51 -7.11 -10.47
CA VAL A 130 -18.40 -6.12 -11.54
C VAL A 130 -19.78 -5.87 -12.15
N ARG A 131 -20.15 -4.58 -12.26
CA ARG A 131 -21.41 -4.17 -12.92
C ARG A 131 -21.33 -4.47 -14.41
N PRO A 132 -22.32 -5.18 -15.01
CA PRO A 132 -22.25 -5.54 -16.42
C PRO A 132 -22.59 -4.38 -17.36
N ASP A 133 -23.48 -3.45 -16.95
CA ASP A 133 -23.98 -2.38 -17.80
C ASP A 133 -22.87 -1.39 -18.17
N GLY A 134 -22.59 -1.26 -19.46
CA GLY A 134 -21.57 -0.37 -19.98
C GLY A 134 -20.14 -0.86 -19.85
N LEU A 135 -19.89 -2.05 -19.30
CA LEU A 135 -18.56 -2.63 -19.18
C LEU A 135 -17.94 -2.86 -20.57
N LEU A 136 -16.74 -2.33 -20.81
CA LEU A 136 -15.99 -2.52 -22.05
C LEU A 136 -14.93 -3.62 -21.93
N GLY A 137 -14.44 -3.88 -20.72
CA GLY A 137 -13.44 -4.91 -20.42
C GLY A 137 -12.66 -4.56 -19.16
N ALA A 138 -11.54 -5.26 -18.99
CA ALA A 138 -10.62 -5.02 -17.86
C ALA A 138 -9.19 -5.45 -18.17
N ILE A 139 -8.23 -4.84 -17.49
CA ILE A 139 -6.90 -5.42 -17.30
C ILE A 139 -7.03 -6.47 -16.20
N TRP A 140 -6.66 -7.70 -16.50
CA TRP A 140 -6.47 -8.74 -15.50
C TRP A 140 -5.01 -8.87 -15.12
N SER A 141 -4.71 -8.89 -13.82
CA SER A 141 -3.40 -9.25 -13.31
C SER A 141 -3.53 -10.37 -12.27
N PRO A 142 -2.80 -11.47 -12.41
CA PRO A 142 -2.82 -12.59 -11.46
C PRO A 142 -1.90 -12.39 -10.26
N THR A 143 -1.08 -11.32 -10.24
CA THR A 143 0.02 -11.19 -9.28
C THR A 143 -0.39 -10.60 -7.94
N GLU A 144 -1.51 -9.92 -7.86
CA GLU A 144 -1.93 -9.22 -6.67
C GLU A 144 -2.45 -10.18 -5.60
N ILE A 145 -2.12 -9.86 -4.36
CA ILE A 145 -2.70 -10.51 -3.19
C ILE A 145 -3.31 -9.48 -2.25
N THR A 146 -4.31 -9.88 -1.50
CA THR A 146 -4.99 -9.03 -0.52
C THR A 146 -4.89 -9.65 0.87
N VAL A 147 -4.61 -8.81 1.88
CA VAL A 147 -4.58 -9.17 3.29
C VAL A 147 -5.52 -8.24 4.07
N ASP A 148 -6.02 -8.65 5.24
CA ASP A 148 -6.54 -7.64 6.17
C ASP A 148 -5.37 -6.99 6.89
N PRO A 149 -5.08 -5.69 6.63
CA PRO A 149 -3.91 -5.03 7.22
C PRO A 149 -4.04 -4.88 8.74
N ARG A 150 -5.26 -4.82 9.28
CA ARG A 150 -5.48 -4.73 10.73
C ARG A 150 -5.12 -6.04 11.41
N VAL A 151 -5.49 -7.18 10.81
CA VAL A 151 -5.14 -8.51 11.31
C VAL A 151 -3.66 -8.78 11.16
N ALA A 152 -3.09 -8.54 9.98
CA ALA A 152 -1.68 -8.78 9.70
C ALA A 152 -0.78 -7.98 10.65
N LEU A 153 -1.02 -6.67 10.79
CA LEU A 153 -0.18 -5.80 11.64
C LEU A 153 -0.35 -6.10 13.14
N ALA A 154 -1.48 -6.64 13.58
CA ALA A 154 -1.68 -7.08 14.96
C ALA A 154 -0.98 -8.41 15.27
N GLN A 155 -0.86 -9.32 14.31
CA GLN A 155 -0.37 -10.68 14.53
C GLN A 155 1.13 -10.86 14.18
N LEU A 156 1.63 -10.13 13.18
CA LEU A 156 3.04 -10.25 12.77
C LEU A 156 4.06 -10.00 13.90
N PRO A 157 3.87 -9.05 14.84
CA PRO A 157 4.79 -8.88 15.96
C PRO A 157 4.93 -10.15 16.82
N GLY A 158 3.82 -10.81 17.15
CA GLY A 158 3.82 -12.07 17.90
C GLY A 158 4.59 -13.16 17.15
N PHE A 159 4.31 -13.34 15.87
CA PHE A 159 5.04 -14.28 15.01
C PHE A 159 6.55 -13.99 14.98
N LEU A 160 6.95 -12.72 14.82
CA LEU A 160 8.36 -12.35 14.79
C LEU A 160 9.05 -12.58 16.13
N ALA A 161 8.35 -12.33 17.25
CA ALA A 161 8.89 -12.58 18.58
C ALA A 161 9.07 -14.09 18.83
N GLU A 162 8.06 -14.91 18.55
CA GLU A 162 8.08 -16.35 18.80
C GLU A 162 9.06 -17.10 17.89
N ARG A 163 9.05 -16.76 16.59
CA ARG A 163 9.81 -17.50 15.58
C ARG A 163 11.26 -17.08 15.48
N PHE A 164 11.56 -15.79 15.70
CA PHE A 164 12.85 -15.18 15.43
C PHE A 164 13.47 -14.48 16.66
N GLY A 165 12.75 -14.41 17.79
CA GLY A 165 13.23 -13.75 18.99
C GLY A 165 13.31 -12.21 18.89
N VAL A 166 12.54 -11.60 17.96
CA VAL A 166 12.47 -10.14 17.87
C VAL A 166 11.81 -9.58 19.13
N GLN A 167 12.46 -8.61 19.75
CA GLN A 167 11.94 -7.96 20.95
C GLN A 167 11.14 -6.71 20.56
N PHE A 168 9.95 -6.54 21.15
CA PHE A 168 9.11 -5.36 20.94
C PHE A 168 9.04 -4.51 22.21
N ARG A 169 9.30 -3.22 22.08
CA ARG A 169 9.12 -2.20 23.10
C ARG A 169 7.98 -1.27 22.71
N TRP A 170 6.80 -1.67 23.10
CA TRP A 170 5.58 -0.92 22.89
C TRP A 170 5.48 0.30 23.83
N SER A 171 4.72 1.31 23.45
CA SER A 171 4.55 2.56 24.19
C SER A 171 5.90 3.22 24.54
N THR A 172 6.88 3.07 23.64
CA THR A 172 8.25 3.53 23.85
C THR A 172 8.73 4.33 22.63
N ALA A 173 8.88 5.63 22.80
CA ALA A 173 9.51 6.49 21.82
C ALA A 173 11.04 6.40 21.98
N ALA A 174 11.74 5.98 20.93
CA ALA A 174 13.20 5.95 20.91
C ALA A 174 13.77 7.30 20.46
N GLY A 175 14.77 7.81 21.17
CA GLY A 175 15.55 8.99 20.79
C GLY A 175 16.92 8.61 20.18
N PRO A 176 17.69 9.57 19.65
CA PRO A 176 19.02 9.32 19.08
C PRO A 176 19.99 8.67 20.07
N ALA A 177 19.88 9.02 21.36
CA ALA A 177 20.72 8.44 22.42
C ALA A 177 20.41 6.95 22.65
N ASP A 178 19.17 6.53 22.52
CA ASP A 178 18.78 5.12 22.62
C ASP A 178 19.36 4.31 21.46
N LEU A 179 19.31 4.88 20.23
CA LEU A 179 19.80 4.25 19.02
C LEU A 179 21.33 4.09 19.01
N ALA A 180 22.06 4.97 19.68
CA ALA A 180 23.52 4.90 19.81
C ALA A 180 24.01 3.66 20.58
N ALA A 181 23.15 2.96 21.31
CA ALA A 181 23.48 1.73 22.03
C ALA A 181 23.52 0.46 21.14
N PHE A 182 23.09 0.57 19.86
CA PHE A 182 23.02 -0.52 18.89
C PHE A 182 24.12 -0.39 17.84
N ASP A 183 24.50 -1.51 17.23
CA ASP A 183 25.46 -1.51 16.13
C ASP A 183 24.90 -0.79 14.90
N ALA A 184 23.59 -0.89 14.69
CA ALA A 184 22.87 -0.14 13.66
C ALA A 184 21.41 0.15 14.05
N ALA A 185 20.79 1.12 13.36
CA ALA A 185 19.38 1.44 13.53
C ALA A 185 18.69 1.71 12.18
N ILE A 186 17.45 1.22 12.05
CA ILE A 186 16.58 1.50 10.92
C ILE A 186 15.35 2.26 11.43
N VAL A 187 15.10 3.44 10.88
CA VAL A 187 14.03 4.34 11.31
C VAL A 187 12.91 4.35 10.27
N CYS A 188 11.72 3.85 10.66
CA CYS A 188 10.53 3.69 9.82
C CYS A 188 9.32 4.38 10.48
N THR A 189 9.43 5.69 10.77
CA THR A 189 8.43 6.46 11.54
C THR A 189 7.23 6.92 10.72
N GLY A 190 7.08 6.45 9.47
CA GLY A 190 5.96 6.83 8.61
C GLY A 190 5.98 8.31 8.26
N HIS A 191 4.91 9.03 8.63
CA HIS A 191 4.78 10.47 8.38
C HIS A 191 5.18 11.35 9.57
N ASP A 192 5.84 10.79 10.59
CA ASP A 192 6.40 11.57 11.71
C ASP A 192 7.77 12.13 11.29
N PHE A 193 7.77 13.39 10.89
CA PHE A 193 8.96 14.10 10.44
C PHE A 193 9.58 14.97 11.53
N GLU A 194 8.94 15.06 12.69
CA GLU A 194 9.27 16.00 13.75
C GLU A 194 10.08 15.37 14.89
N THR A 195 9.87 14.07 15.16
CA THR A 195 10.42 13.44 16.37
C THR A 195 11.88 13.04 16.25
N LEU A 196 12.24 12.33 15.15
CA LEU A 196 13.60 11.84 14.92
C LEU A 196 14.19 12.48 13.65
N TYR A 197 15.34 13.14 13.80
CA TYR A 197 16.08 13.74 12.67
C TYR A 197 15.28 14.77 11.84
N PRO A 198 14.59 15.74 12.45
CA PRO A 198 13.68 16.65 11.72
C PRO A 198 14.38 17.48 10.64
N GLU A 199 15.66 17.80 10.79
CA GLU A 199 16.46 18.54 9.80
C GLU A 199 16.58 17.77 8.48
N ILE A 200 16.78 16.43 8.57
CA ILE A 200 16.91 15.58 7.40
C ILE A 200 15.59 15.48 6.66
N PHE A 201 14.49 15.34 7.38
CA PHE A 201 13.16 15.34 6.75
C PHE A 201 12.85 16.69 6.07
N ARG A 202 13.20 17.81 6.71
CA ARG A 202 13.04 19.14 6.09
C ARG A 202 13.84 19.31 4.78
N ALA A 203 15.04 18.77 4.74
CA ALA A 203 15.91 18.84 3.56
C ALA A 203 15.55 17.83 2.47
N SER A 204 14.79 16.78 2.77
CA SER A 204 14.53 15.67 1.85
C SER A 204 13.41 15.93 0.85
N GLY A 205 12.59 16.98 1.03
CA GLY A 205 11.44 17.24 0.16
C GLY A 205 10.24 16.32 0.38
N VAL A 206 10.24 15.48 1.42
CA VAL A 206 9.09 14.63 1.75
C VAL A 206 7.89 15.45 2.19
N THR A 207 6.71 14.99 1.85
CA THR A 207 5.43 15.58 2.20
C THR A 207 4.47 14.53 2.74
N ARG A 208 3.31 14.97 3.21
CA ARG A 208 2.23 14.08 3.63
C ARG A 208 1.16 13.98 2.55
N CYS A 209 0.54 12.81 2.48
CA CYS A 209 -0.69 12.61 1.77
C CYS A 209 -1.74 12.10 2.75
N LYS A 210 -2.87 12.81 2.83
CA LYS A 210 -4.08 12.35 3.53
C LYS A 210 -5.01 11.72 2.51
N LEU A 211 -5.63 10.60 2.88
CA LEU A 211 -6.65 9.93 2.09
C LEU A 211 -7.83 9.52 2.96
N GLN A 212 -9.05 9.64 2.44
CA GLN A 212 -10.26 9.14 3.08
C GLN A 212 -10.62 7.77 2.54
N MET A 213 -11.06 6.90 3.44
CA MET A 213 -11.43 5.52 3.16
C MET A 213 -12.62 5.08 3.98
N MET A 214 -13.29 4.07 3.50
CA MET A 214 -14.50 3.50 4.12
C MET A 214 -14.43 1.98 4.17
N ARG A 215 -15.19 1.42 5.12
CA ARG A 215 -15.43 -0.02 5.22
C ARG A 215 -16.93 -0.28 5.38
N THR A 216 -17.45 -1.20 4.58
CA THR A 216 -18.85 -1.61 4.67
C THR A 216 -19.10 -2.53 5.87
N ARG A 217 -20.36 -2.82 6.16
CA ARG A 217 -20.72 -4.03 6.89
C ARG A 217 -20.28 -5.27 6.11
N PRO A 218 -20.12 -6.44 6.81
CA PRO A 218 -19.91 -7.71 6.11
C PRO A 218 -20.98 -7.96 5.03
N GLN A 219 -20.53 -8.46 3.89
CA GLN A 219 -21.45 -8.86 2.84
C GLN A 219 -22.25 -10.10 3.25
N PRO A 220 -23.56 -10.18 2.94
CA PRO A 220 -24.40 -11.28 3.35
C PRO A 220 -24.06 -12.58 2.61
N ASP A 221 -24.54 -13.70 3.16
CA ASP A 221 -24.57 -15.03 2.53
C ASP A 221 -23.22 -15.52 1.99
N GLY A 222 -22.12 -15.10 2.62
CA GLY A 222 -20.77 -15.49 2.18
C GLY A 222 -20.39 -14.95 0.80
N TRP A 223 -21.01 -13.89 0.35
CA TRP A 223 -20.68 -13.23 -0.92
C TRP A 223 -19.20 -12.85 -1.00
N GLN A 224 -18.58 -13.10 -2.14
CA GLN A 224 -17.17 -12.83 -2.39
C GLN A 224 -16.98 -11.83 -3.52
N LEU A 225 -16.07 -10.88 -3.29
CA LEU A 225 -15.60 -9.94 -4.30
C LEU A 225 -14.84 -10.66 -5.43
N GLY A 226 -14.08 -11.70 -5.06
CA GLY A 226 -13.11 -12.34 -5.94
C GLY A 226 -11.83 -11.51 -6.05
N PRO A 227 -11.35 -11.22 -7.26
CA PRO A 227 -10.22 -10.32 -7.46
C PRO A 227 -10.48 -8.94 -6.85
N ALA A 228 -9.40 -8.29 -6.37
CA ALA A 228 -9.48 -6.89 -5.99
C ALA A 228 -9.87 -6.03 -7.21
N LEU A 229 -10.71 -5.03 -7.01
CA LEU A 229 -11.20 -4.19 -8.10
C LEU A 229 -10.55 -2.81 -8.08
N ALA A 230 -10.25 -2.31 -9.27
CA ALA A 230 -9.94 -0.93 -9.57
C ALA A 230 -10.79 -0.51 -10.79
N ALA A 231 -10.93 0.78 -11.03
CA ALA A 231 -11.65 1.27 -12.21
C ALA A 231 -10.87 2.37 -12.95
N GLY A 232 -11.38 2.83 -14.08
CA GLY A 232 -10.68 3.67 -15.07
C GLY A 232 -9.95 4.89 -14.52
N LEU A 233 -10.48 5.59 -13.47
CA LEU A 233 -9.78 6.70 -12.82
C LEU A 233 -8.40 6.30 -12.27
N THR A 234 -8.20 5.02 -11.95
CA THR A 234 -6.95 4.48 -11.41
C THR A 234 -5.80 4.52 -12.45
N LEU A 235 -6.11 4.47 -13.74
CA LEU A 235 -5.12 4.51 -14.82
C LEU A 235 -4.22 5.75 -14.76
N ARG A 236 -4.76 6.90 -14.32
CA ARG A 236 -3.97 8.14 -14.24
C ARG A 236 -3.05 8.22 -13.01
N PHE A 237 -3.25 7.35 -12.02
CA PHE A 237 -2.56 7.39 -10.73
C PHE A 237 -1.26 6.60 -10.70
N TYR A 238 -1.28 5.37 -11.20
CA TYR A 238 -0.12 4.49 -11.11
C TYR A 238 0.91 4.76 -12.20
N GLU A 239 2.17 4.76 -11.80
CA GLU A 239 3.29 5.05 -12.69
C GLU A 239 3.47 4.01 -13.80
N SER A 240 3.01 2.77 -13.58
CA SER A 240 3.04 1.74 -14.61
C SER A 240 2.32 2.12 -15.90
N PHE A 241 1.24 2.91 -15.81
CA PHE A 241 0.48 3.33 -16.98
C PHE A 241 1.06 4.55 -17.71
N GLN A 242 2.10 5.20 -17.15
CA GLN A 242 2.75 6.35 -17.79
C GLN A 242 3.41 5.99 -19.14
N MET A 243 3.64 4.72 -19.40
CA MET A 243 4.15 4.25 -20.70
C MET A 243 3.12 4.33 -21.83
N CYS A 244 1.83 4.47 -21.52
CA CYS A 244 0.75 4.52 -22.49
C CYS A 244 0.67 5.90 -23.15
N ARG A 245 0.77 5.95 -24.49
CA ARG A 245 0.73 7.20 -25.28
C ARG A 245 -0.64 7.86 -25.24
N THR A 246 -1.68 7.07 -25.02
CA THR A 246 -3.07 7.52 -24.96
C THR A 246 -3.48 8.08 -23.60
N LEU A 247 -2.67 7.89 -22.56
CA LEU A 247 -2.97 8.35 -21.19
C LEU A 247 -3.17 9.88 -21.07
N PRO A 248 -2.43 10.76 -21.78
CA PRO A 248 -2.65 12.21 -21.69
C PRO A 248 -4.08 12.62 -22.06
N ALA A 249 -4.66 12.06 -23.12
CA ALA A 249 -6.03 12.36 -23.53
C ALA A 249 -7.08 11.95 -22.47
N LEU A 250 -6.86 10.80 -21.80
CA LEU A 250 -7.68 10.36 -20.67
C LEU A 250 -7.63 11.38 -19.52
N ARG A 251 -6.43 11.87 -19.17
CA ARG A 251 -6.26 12.89 -18.12
C ARG A 251 -6.98 14.20 -18.44
N GLU A 252 -6.84 14.67 -19.66
CA GLU A 252 -7.52 15.90 -20.14
C GLU A 252 -9.04 15.77 -20.04
N ARG A 253 -9.61 14.63 -20.47
CA ARG A 253 -11.05 14.37 -20.34
C ARG A 253 -11.48 14.35 -18.88
N ILE A 254 -10.78 13.65 -18.00
CA ILE A 254 -11.13 13.57 -16.56
C ILE A 254 -11.10 14.97 -15.94
N ALA A 255 -10.08 15.77 -16.21
CA ALA A 255 -9.97 17.13 -15.70
C ALA A 255 -11.10 18.03 -16.19
N ALA A 256 -11.54 17.86 -17.45
CA ALA A 256 -12.60 18.66 -18.06
C ALA A 256 -14.00 18.23 -17.61
N GLU A 257 -14.29 16.92 -17.61
CA GLU A 257 -15.64 16.41 -17.37
C GLU A 257 -15.94 16.16 -15.88
N THR A 258 -14.91 15.81 -15.09
CA THR A 258 -15.06 15.41 -13.68
C THR A 258 -14.02 16.10 -12.77
N PRO A 259 -13.97 17.46 -12.77
CA PRO A 259 -12.95 18.22 -12.06
C PRO A 259 -12.93 17.97 -10.54
N ALA A 260 -14.03 17.55 -9.94
CA ALA A 260 -14.09 17.21 -8.53
C ALA A 260 -13.24 15.97 -8.21
N TYR A 261 -13.26 14.95 -9.07
CA TYR A 261 -12.40 13.77 -8.91
C TYR A 261 -10.93 14.11 -9.08
N ASP A 262 -10.61 15.03 -9.96
CA ASP A 262 -9.24 15.49 -10.16
C ASP A 262 -8.74 16.33 -8.99
N ARG A 263 -9.57 17.28 -8.53
CA ARG A 263 -9.29 18.14 -7.37
C ARG A 263 -8.93 17.35 -6.11
N TRP A 264 -9.71 16.30 -5.81
CA TRP A 264 -9.53 15.49 -4.60
C TRP A 264 -8.67 14.25 -4.84
N GLY A 265 -8.08 14.13 -6.03
CA GLY A 265 -7.25 12.99 -6.39
C GLY A 265 -7.95 11.66 -6.23
N ILE A 266 -9.24 11.58 -6.55
CA ILE A 266 -10.05 10.37 -6.34
C ILE A 266 -9.74 9.35 -7.43
N HIS A 267 -9.38 8.17 -7.00
CA HIS A 267 -9.49 6.92 -7.76
C HIS A 267 -9.98 5.84 -6.81
N VAL A 268 -10.76 4.89 -7.29
CA VAL A 268 -11.42 3.95 -6.38
C VAL A 268 -10.92 2.54 -6.58
N LEU A 269 -10.47 1.99 -5.46
CA LEU A 269 -10.10 0.59 -5.29
C LEU A 269 -11.06 -0.08 -4.32
N VAL A 270 -11.29 -1.38 -4.50
CA VAL A 270 -12.11 -2.20 -3.60
C VAL A 270 -11.40 -3.48 -3.28
N SER A 271 -11.25 -3.77 -1.99
CA SER A 271 -10.77 -5.06 -1.48
C SER A 271 -11.77 -5.66 -0.50
N GLN A 272 -11.65 -6.94 -0.23
CA GLN A 272 -12.50 -7.63 0.76
C GLN A 272 -11.64 -8.27 1.84
N THR A 273 -12.09 -8.16 3.10
CA THR A 273 -11.47 -8.82 4.25
C THR A 273 -11.98 -10.25 4.41
N ALA A 274 -11.32 -11.04 5.25
CA ALA A 274 -11.80 -12.38 5.62
C ALA A 274 -13.14 -12.34 6.37
N GLY A 275 -13.47 -11.23 7.01
CA GLY A 275 -14.78 -11.00 7.67
C GLY A 275 -15.91 -10.65 6.70
N GLY A 276 -15.60 -10.49 5.41
CA GLY A 276 -16.58 -10.17 4.37
C GLY A 276 -16.83 -8.68 4.14
N GLU A 277 -16.21 -7.78 4.90
CA GLU A 277 -16.33 -6.33 4.70
C GLU A 277 -15.57 -5.90 3.44
N LEU A 278 -16.12 -4.91 2.73
CA LEU A 278 -15.40 -4.23 1.64
C LEU A 278 -14.68 -2.99 2.18
N THR A 279 -13.41 -2.84 1.83
CA THR A 279 -12.66 -1.59 2.02
C THR A 279 -12.68 -0.83 0.70
N ILE A 280 -13.15 0.40 0.73
CA ILE A 280 -13.40 1.24 -0.46
C ILE A 280 -12.69 2.59 -0.27
N GLY A 281 -12.07 3.12 -1.26
CA GLY A 281 -11.39 4.43 -1.28
C GLY A 281 -10.65 4.60 -2.60
N ASP A 282 -9.89 5.63 -2.75
CA ASP A 282 -9.53 6.70 -1.82
C ASP A 282 -9.45 8.08 -2.49
N SER A 283 -9.15 9.07 -1.69
CA SER A 283 -8.81 10.44 -2.10
C SER A 283 -7.33 10.75 -1.83
N HIS A 284 -6.82 11.89 -2.34
CA HIS A 284 -5.43 12.30 -2.11
C HIS A 284 -5.33 13.80 -1.91
N GLU A 285 -5.03 14.19 -0.68
CA GLU A 285 -4.75 15.58 -0.29
C GLU A 285 -3.28 15.70 0.14
N TYR A 286 -2.49 16.49 -0.59
CA TYR A 286 -1.05 16.64 -0.35
C TYR A 286 -0.72 17.92 0.39
N GLY A 287 0.26 17.86 1.31
CA GLY A 287 0.75 19.04 2.03
C GLY A 287 1.76 18.72 3.12
N ALA A 288 2.50 19.75 3.55
CA ALA A 288 3.36 19.64 4.73
C ALA A 288 2.53 19.42 6.00
N ALA A 289 1.36 20.06 6.08
CA ALA A 289 0.31 19.78 7.03
C ALA A 289 -0.97 19.36 6.28
N VAL A 290 -1.72 18.42 6.84
CA VAL A 290 -2.98 17.95 6.27
C VAL A 290 -4.14 18.36 7.18
N ASP A 291 -5.30 18.65 6.58
CA ASP A 291 -6.53 18.97 7.30
C ASP A 291 -6.91 17.78 8.21
N PRO A 292 -7.07 17.97 9.53
CA PRO A 292 -7.45 16.87 10.42
C PRO A 292 -8.92 16.44 10.27
N PHE A 293 -9.73 17.24 9.58
CA PHE A 293 -11.15 16.95 9.38
C PHE A 293 -11.40 16.21 8.07
N ASP A 294 -12.34 15.29 8.10
CA ASP A 294 -12.79 14.56 6.93
C ASP A 294 -13.97 15.28 6.27
N ARG A 295 -14.10 15.14 4.95
CA ARG A 295 -15.13 15.81 4.14
C ARG A 295 -16.13 14.80 3.63
N ALA A 296 -17.41 14.98 3.96
CA ALA A 296 -18.48 14.13 3.44
C ALA A 296 -18.56 14.15 1.90
N GLU A 297 -18.26 15.30 1.28
CA GLU A 297 -18.17 15.42 -0.19
C GLU A 297 -17.23 14.39 -0.83
N ILE A 298 -16.09 14.12 -0.18
CA ILE A 298 -15.10 13.14 -0.68
C ILE A 298 -15.66 11.72 -0.57
N ASP A 299 -16.29 11.39 0.55
CA ASP A 299 -16.90 10.09 0.76
C ASP A 299 -18.03 9.83 -0.25
N ASP A 300 -18.87 10.85 -0.50
CA ASP A 300 -19.94 10.78 -1.48
C ASP A 300 -19.38 10.55 -2.90
N LEU A 301 -18.35 11.30 -3.31
CA LEU A 301 -17.69 11.12 -4.61
C LEU A 301 -17.09 9.72 -4.78
N ILE A 302 -16.45 9.18 -3.75
CA ILE A 302 -15.88 7.82 -3.76
C ILE A 302 -17.00 6.78 -3.93
N LEU A 303 -18.10 6.90 -3.17
CA LEU A 303 -19.21 5.96 -3.21
C LEU A 303 -19.98 6.05 -4.53
N ASP A 304 -20.19 7.25 -5.06
CA ASP A 304 -20.86 7.44 -6.34
C ASP A 304 -20.06 6.82 -7.48
N TYR A 305 -18.74 7.01 -7.46
CA TYR A 305 -17.88 6.36 -8.45
C TYR A 305 -17.87 4.83 -8.29
N ALA A 306 -17.79 4.33 -7.04
CA ALA A 306 -17.85 2.89 -6.76
C ALA A 306 -19.13 2.25 -7.29
N ARG A 307 -20.31 2.89 -7.11
CA ARG A 307 -21.59 2.43 -7.63
C ARG A 307 -21.61 2.29 -9.16
N GLY A 308 -20.75 3.01 -9.86
CA GLY A 308 -20.62 2.93 -11.32
C GLY A 308 -20.05 1.63 -11.83
N PHE A 309 -19.22 0.94 -11.03
CA PHE A 309 -18.55 -0.29 -11.46
C PHE A 309 -18.75 -1.49 -10.52
N LEU A 310 -19.07 -1.24 -9.24
CA LEU A 310 -19.25 -2.26 -8.23
C LEU A 310 -20.72 -2.68 -8.08
N GLN A 311 -20.96 -3.98 -8.12
CA GLN A 311 -22.24 -4.60 -7.82
C GLN A 311 -22.10 -5.47 -6.57
N ALA A 312 -22.21 -4.85 -5.40
CA ALA A 312 -22.20 -5.54 -4.10
C ALA A 312 -23.63 -5.65 -3.55
N PRO A 313 -23.96 -6.68 -2.76
CA PRO A 313 -25.25 -6.83 -2.08
C PRO A 313 -25.60 -5.64 -1.19
N THR A 314 -24.60 -5.05 -0.53
CA THR A 314 -24.78 -3.85 0.28
C THR A 314 -23.54 -2.94 0.22
N LEU A 315 -23.79 -1.63 0.23
CA LEU A 315 -22.78 -0.59 0.42
C LEU A 315 -23.05 0.20 1.70
N GLU A 316 -23.70 -0.44 2.70
CA GLU A 316 -23.89 0.16 4.02
C GLU A 316 -22.54 0.36 4.70
N ILE A 317 -22.12 1.62 4.86
CA ILE A 317 -20.85 1.96 5.46
C ILE A 317 -20.92 1.84 6.98
N ALA A 318 -20.01 1.04 7.54
CA ALA A 318 -19.89 0.81 8.97
C ALA A 318 -18.77 1.65 9.60
N GLN A 319 -17.75 2.03 8.83
CA GLN A 319 -16.61 2.78 9.34
C GLN A 319 -16.07 3.76 8.29
N HIS A 320 -15.69 4.95 8.76
CA HIS A 320 -14.95 5.97 8.04
C HIS A 320 -13.65 6.25 8.76
N TRP A 321 -12.58 6.53 8.02
CA TRP A 321 -11.31 7.00 8.57
C TRP A 321 -10.47 7.70 7.51
N HIS A 322 -9.50 8.46 7.94
CA HIS A 322 -8.41 8.87 7.06
C HIS A 322 -7.10 8.18 7.42
N GLY A 323 -6.28 7.97 6.42
CA GLY A 323 -4.88 7.59 6.53
C GLY A 323 -3.98 8.79 6.19
N VAL A 324 -2.80 8.85 6.80
CA VAL A 324 -1.76 9.79 6.41
C VAL A 324 -0.47 9.02 6.19
N TYR A 325 0.13 9.19 5.01
CA TYR A 325 1.43 8.59 4.71
C TYR A 325 2.42 9.63 4.19
N ALA A 326 3.69 9.29 4.32
CA ALA A 326 4.78 10.08 3.76
C ALA A 326 4.93 9.78 2.26
N LYS A 327 5.15 10.82 1.45
CA LYS A 327 5.41 10.71 0.01
C LYS A 327 6.52 11.70 -0.39
N HIS A 328 7.32 11.30 -1.38
CA HIS A 328 8.19 12.21 -2.11
C HIS A 328 7.60 12.47 -3.51
N PRO A 329 7.66 13.72 -4.04
CA PRO A 329 7.08 14.02 -5.36
C PRO A 329 7.74 13.21 -6.49
N ASP A 330 9.06 13.03 -6.45
CA ASP A 330 9.85 12.52 -7.57
C ASP A 330 10.54 11.17 -7.31
N GLN A 331 10.40 10.60 -6.09
CA GLN A 331 11.06 9.35 -5.72
C GLN A 331 10.04 8.34 -5.22
N PRO A 332 10.17 7.05 -5.56
CA PRO A 332 9.26 6.00 -5.12
C PRO A 332 9.37 5.72 -3.61
N PHE A 333 10.51 6.00 -3.02
CA PHE A 333 10.78 5.98 -1.59
C PHE A 333 12.01 6.84 -1.26
N VAL A 334 12.20 7.14 0.01
CA VAL A 334 13.35 7.90 0.51
C VAL A 334 14.14 7.04 1.49
N SER A 335 15.47 6.97 1.25
CA SER A 335 16.44 6.30 2.13
C SER A 335 17.57 7.27 2.47
N LEU A 336 17.67 7.65 3.76
CA LEU A 336 18.59 8.68 4.25
C LEU A 336 19.51 8.10 5.33
N SER A 337 20.70 8.67 5.48
CA SER A 337 21.68 8.26 6.50
C SER A 337 22.05 9.45 7.39
N PRO A 338 21.29 9.70 8.48
CA PRO A 338 21.59 10.78 9.42
C PRO A 338 22.89 10.57 10.21
N ALA A 339 23.30 9.32 10.37
CA ALA A 339 24.55 8.90 10.99
C ALA A 339 25.08 7.64 10.31
N PRO A 340 26.36 7.29 10.46
CA PRO A 340 26.97 6.16 9.76
C PRO A 340 26.26 4.81 9.97
N ASN A 341 25.68 4.60 11.14
CA ASN A 341 24.98 3.36 11.51
C ASN A 341 23.45 3.50 11.54
N VAL A 342 22.90 4.63 11.05
CA VAL A 342 21.45 4.88 11.05
C VAL A 342 20.94 5.02 9.62
N ARG A 343 19.90 4.30 9.29
CA ARG A 343 19.16 4.39 8.03
C ARG A 343 17.71 4.79 8.30
N VAL A 344 17.26 5.88 7.69
CA VAL A 344 15.83 6.26 7.66
C VAL A 344 15.23 5.76 6.36
N VAL A 345 14.13 4.99 6.45
CA VAL A 345 13.40 4.48 5.28
C VAL A 345 11.95 4.92 5.39
N THR A 346 11.52 5.72 4.43
CA THR A 346 10.19 6.34 4.45
C THR A 346 9.70 6.73 3.06
N ALA A 347 8.58 7.43 3.01
CA ALA A 347 8.01 8.05 1.80
C ALA A 347 7.75 7.06 0.64
N VAL A 348 7.39 5.82 0.96
CA VAL A 348 6.96 4.81 -0.03
C VAL A 348 5.59 5.14 -0.65
N GLY A 349 5.01 6.30 -0.30
CA GLY A 349 3.69 6.71 -0.75
C GLY A 349 2.61 5.70 -0.40
N GLY A 350 1.62 5.54 -1.27
CA GLY A 350 0.57 4.51 -1.15
C GLY A 350 1.06 3.07 -1.35
N SER A 351 2.34 2.86 -1.73
CA SER A 351 2.90 1.54 -2.07
C SER A 351 3.53 0.81 -0.87
N GLY A 352 3.27 1.25 0.37
CA GLY A 352 3.88 0.67 1.57
C GLY A 352 3.65 -0.83 1.72
N MET A 353 2.43 -1.30 1.54
CA MET A 353 2.12 -2.74 1.57
C MET A 353 2.83 -3.49 0.43
N THR A 354 2.85 -2.91 -0.76
CA THR A 354 3.42 -3.52 -1.96
C THR A 354 4.93 -3.66 -1.90
N LEU A 355 5.65 -2.65 -1.39
CA LEU A 355 7.11 -2.60 -1.48
C LEU A 355 7.84 -3.08 -0.21
N SER A 356 7.16 -3.14 0.93
CA SER A 356 7.78 -3.24 2.26
C SER A 356 8.85 -4.32 2.41
N PHE A 357 8.54 -5.56 2.08
CA PHE A 357 9.47 -6.68 2.27
C PHE A 357 10.61 -6.68 1.26
N GLY A 358 10.35 -6.33 -0.01
CA GLY A 358 11.38 -6.22 -1.04
C GLY A 358 12.35 -5.08 -0.72
N LEU A 359 11.84 -3.92 -0.33
CA LEU A 359 12.63 -2.77 0.09
C LEU A 359 13.46 -3.08 1.35
N ALA A 360 12.88 -3.78 2.32
CA ALA A 360 13.60 -4.18 3.53
C ALA A 360 14.76 -5.13 3.20
N GLU A 361 14.56 -6.10 2.30
CA GLU A 361 15.61 -7.02 1.87
C GLU A 361 16.79 -6.29 1.19
N GLU A 362 16.49 -5.31 0.32
CA GLU A 362 17.51 -4.46 -0.32
C GLU A 362 18.22 -3.57 0.71
N THR A 363 17.47 -2.86 1.58
CA THR A 363 18.04 -1.97 2.60
C THR A 363 19.01 -2.71 3.54
N VAL A 364 18.59 -3.87 4.02
CA VAL A 364 19.41 -4.68 4.94
C VAL A 364 20.70 -5.16 4.26
N LYS A 365 20.61 -5.54 2.97
CA LYS A 365 21.79 -5.90 2.16
C LYS A 365 22.73 -4.70 1.96
N GLU A 366 22.19 -3.51 1.64
CA GLU A 366 22.98 -2.28 1.48
C GLU A 366 23.69 -1.86 2.77
N MET A 367 23.13 -2.18 3.94
CA MET A 367 23.74 -1.92 5.25
C MET A 367 24.80 -2.97 5.63
N GLY A 368 25.04 -3.99 4.81
CA GLY A 368 26.05 -5.02 5.03
C GLY A 368 25.63 -6.18 5.96
N PHE A 369 24.34 -6.39 6.10
CA PHE A 369 23.79 -7.49 6.89
C PHE A 369 23.40 -8.70 6.03
#